data_796b273860d33632e0bae1b844507a8c
#
_entry.id   796b273860d33632e0bae1b844507a8c
#
_cell.length_a   1.000
_cell.length_b   1.000
_cell.length_c   1.000
_cell.angle_alpha   90.00
_cell.angle_beta   90.00
_cell.angle_gamma   90.00
#
_symmetry.space_group_name_H-M   'P 1'
#
loop_
_entity.id
_entity.type
_entity.pdbx_description
1 polymer ?
#
loop_
_entity_poly.entity_id
_entity_poly.type
_entity_poly.pdbx_seq_one_letter_code
_entity_poly.pdbx_strand_id
1 'polypeptide(L)'
;FPSEYIHIGGDEAGKRAWKTCPKCQKRMQDEHLSNVDELQSYLIHRVELFLNAHGRKLLGWDEILQGGLAPNATVMSWRGEEGGIAAVRSGHQAIMTPGKYCYLDSYQDAPYSQPEAIGGYLPLEKVYSYNPVSDSLTVEQAELVYGAQGNLWAEYIPTPEHMEYMIYPRILALAEVAWSAPERKSWPDFHNRALKAVDDLQAKGYHTFDLKNEIGSRPESLKPINHLAVGKKVIYNTPYSPHYPAQGNTTLTDGIRGDWTYGDGSWQGFIDKKRLDVIIDMGAKT
;
A
#
# COMPACT_ATOMS: atom_id res chain seq x y z
N PHE A 1 17.69 -18.54 14.46
CA PHE A 1 17.20 -17.17 14.54
C PHE A 1 16.66 -16.90 15.95
N PRO A 2 17.02 -15.78 16.60
CA PRO A 2 16.53 -15.47 17.95
C PRO A 2 15.12 -14.87 17.97
N SER A 3 14.55 -14.50 16.81
CA SER A 3 13.24 -13.85 16.72
C SER A 3 12.12 -14.71 17.29
N GLU A 4 11.24 -14.10 18.05
CA GLU A 4 10.00 -14.71 18.53
C GLU A 4 9.02 -14.97 17.40
N TYR A 5 9.00 -14.11 16.38
CA TYR A 5 8.12 -14.20 15.21
C TYR A 5 8.85 -14.75 14.00
N ILE A 6 8.15 -15.60 13.25
CA ILE A 6 8.57 -16.10 11.95
C ILE A 6 7.53 -15.67 10.92
N HIS A 7 7.96 -14.84 9.96
CA HIS A 7 7.11 -14.42 8.86
C HIS A 7 7.08 -15.52 7.79
N ILE A 8 5.88 -15.98 7.42
CA ILE A 8 5.69 -17.10 6.49
C ILE A 8 5.24 -16.66 5.09
N GLY A 9 5.13 -15.36 4.82
CA GLY A 9 4.54 -14.85 3.59
C GLY A 9 3.02 -15.00 3.58
N GLY A 10 2.49 -15.71 2.61
CA GLY A 10 1.05 -15.97 2.45
C GLY A 10 0.39 -15.10 1.38
N ASP A 11 1.12 -14.16 0.82
CA ASP A 11 0.71 -13.23 -0.22
C ASP A 11 0.60 -13.87 -1.59
N GLU A 12 -0.29 -13.33 -2.41
CA GLU A 12 -0.42 -13.53 -3.87
C GLU A 12 -0.40 -15.00 -4.34
N ALA A 13 -0.80 -15.94 -3.49
CA ALA A 13 -0.87 -17.36 -3.83
C ALA A 13 -1.94 -17.62 -4.90
N GLY A 14 -1.51 -17.88 -6.13
CA GLY A 14 -2.38 -18.16 -7.26
C GLY A 14 -3.10 -19.50 -7.12
N LYS A 15 -4.37 -19.50 -6.71
CA LYS A 15 -5.16 -20.70 -6.38
C LYS A 15 -5.85 -21.38 -7.58
N ARG A 16 -5.67 -20.85 -8.80
CA ARG A 16 -6.34 -21.36 -9.99
C ARG A 16 -6.06 -22.86 -10.22
N ALA A 17 -4.80 -23.27 -10.12
CA ALA A 17 -4.39 -24.65 -10.29
C ALA A 17 -4.93 -25.58 -9.19
N TRP A 18 -5.15 -25.09 -7.98
CA TRP A 18 -5.64 -25.90 -6.85
C TRP A 18 -7.08 -26.37 -7.06
N LYS A 19 -7.88 -25.60 -7.84
CA LYS A 19 -9.28 -25.93 -8.16
C LYS A 19 -9.42 -27.20 -9.00
N THR A 20 -8.38 -27.59 -9.74
CA THR A 20 -8.41 -28.75 -10.65
C THR A 20 -7.34 -29.80 -10.33
N CYS A 21 -6.41 -29.50 -9.44
CA CYS A 21 -5.35 -30.44 -9.04
C CYS A 21 -5.91 -31.62 -8.24
N PRO A 22 -5.76 -32.88 -8.71
CA PRO A 22 -6.33 -34.04 -8.01
C PRO A 22 -5.84 -34.20 -6.57
N LYS A 23 -4.56 -33.87 -6.30
CA LYS A 23 -3.98 -33.93 -4.94
C LYS A 23 -4.60 -32.89 -4.01
N CYS A 24 -4.82 -31.66 -4.52
CA CYS A 24 -5.46 -30.60 -3.76
C CYS A 24 -6.93 -30.96 -3.46
N GLN A 25 -7.66 -31.45 -4.46
CA GLN A 25 -9.05 -31.83 -4.30
C GLN A 25 -9.18 -33.03 -3.31
N LYS A 26 -8.29 -34.02 -3.40
CA LYS A 26 -8.25 -35.11 -2.43
C LYS A 26 -7.98 -34.59 -1.01
N ARG A 27 -7.00 -33.68 -0.84
CA ARG A 27 -6.71 -33.09 0.48
C ARG A 27 -7.93 -32.35 1.04
N MET A 28 -8.61 -31.57 0.18
CA MET A 28 -9.82 -30.87 0.61
C MET A 28 -10.92 -31.83 1.06
N GLN A 29 -11.10 -32.96 0.38
CA GLN A 29 -12.05 -34.00 0.79
C GLN A 29 -11.64 -34.64 2.12
N ASP A 30 -10.37 -35.04 2.25
CA ASP A 30 -9.85 -35.73 3.43
C ASP A 30 -9.95 -34.85 4.69
N GLU A 31 -9.77 -33.52 4.54
CA GLU A 31 -9.78 -32.56 5.64
C GLU A 31 -11.11 -31.78 5.75
N HIS A 32 -12.14 -32.16 4.97
CA HIS A 32 -13.46 -31.53 4.95
C HIS A 32 -13.45 -30.03 4.65
N LEU A 33 -12.56 -29.58 3.73
CA LEU A 33 -12.43 -28.18 3.34
C LEU A 33 -13.36 -27.86 2.18
N SER A 34 -14.07 -26.74 2.28
CA SER A 34 -15.14 -26.37 1.33
C SER A 34 -14.61 -25.69 0.07
N ASN A 35 -13.44 -25.05 0.14
CA ASN A 35 -12.89 -24.27 -0.97
C ASN A 35 -11.36 -24.13 -0.86
N VAL A 36 -10.74 -23.55 -1.90
CA VAL A 36 -9.27 -23.40 -1.97
C VAL A 36 -8.70 -22.37 -0.99
N ASP A 37 -9.52 -21.45 -0.47
CA ASP A 37 -9.07 -20.51 0.57
C ASP A 37 -8.92 -21.25 1.91
N GLU A 38 -9.83 -22.17 2.22
CA GLU A 38 -9.69 -23.06 3.38
C GLU A 38 -8.50 -24.03 3.22
N LEU A 39 -8.15 -24.43 1.99
CA LEU A 39 -6.94 -25.23 1.77
C LEU A 39 -5.66 -24.43 2.08
N GLN A 40 -5.63 -23.13 1.75
CA GLN A 40 -4.54 -22.24 2.18
C GLN A 40 -4.51 -22.11 3.71
N SER A 41 -5.64 -21.82 4.31
CA SER A 41 -5.78 -21.71 5.77
C SER A 41 -5.33 -23.00 6.48
N TYR A 42 -5.71 -24.18 5.97
CA TYR A 42 -5.26 -25.46 6.48
C TYR A 42 -3.73 -25.59 6.51
N LEU A 43 -3.05 -25.20 5.44
CA LEU A 43 -1.59 -25.20 5.39
C LEU A 43 -1.01 -24.24 6.45
N ILE A 44 -1.55 -23.03 6.54
CA ILE A 44 -1.10 -22.00 7.49
C ILE A 44 -1.28 -22.48 8.93
N HIS A 45 -2.41 -23.08 9.27
CA HIS A 45 -2.66 -23.69 10.60
C HIS A 45 -1.61 -24.76 10.94
N ARG A 46 -1.25 -25.63 9.99
CA ARG A 46 -0.22 -26.63 10.20
C ARG A 46 1.15 -26.02 10.44
N VAL A 47 1.48 -24.95 9.72
CA VAL A 47 2.73 -24.20 9.92
C VAL A 47 2.71 -23.52 11.29
N GLU A 48 1.59 -22.92 11.69
CA GLU A 48 1.45 -22.33 13.02
C GLU A 48 1.67 -23.34 14.14
N LEU A 49 1.03 -24.52 14.06
CA LEU A 49 1.22 -25.58 15.04
C LEU A 49 2.70 -26.00 15.16
N PHE A 50 3.38 -26.10 14.03
CA PHE A 50 4.81 -26.40 14.01
C PHE A 50 5.64 -25.29 14.70
N LEU A 51 5.37 -24.02 14.36
CA LEU A 51 6.09 -22.88 14.95
C LEU A 51 5.84 -22.77 16.45
N ASN A 52 4.58 -22.91 16.88
CA ASN A 52 4.22 -22.84 18.29
C ASN A 52 4.88 -23.97 19.10
N ALA A 53 4.97 -25.19 18.55
CA ALA A 53 5.69 -26.31 19.18
C ALA A 53 7.19 -26.02 19.35
N HIS A 54 7.75 -25.08 18.60
CA HIS A 54 9.14 -24.63 18.70
C HIS A 54 9.29 -23.26 19.41
N GLY A 55 8.26 -22.81 20.13
CA GLY A 55 8.27 -21.55 20.87
C GLY A 55 8.34 -20.30 19.99
N ARG A 56 7.79 -20.38 18.76
CA ARG A 56 7.73 -19.27 17.81
C ARG A 56 6.30 -18.91 17.49
N LYS A 57 6.05 -17.65 17.10
CA LYS A 57 4.76 -17.13 16.67
C LYS A 57 4.74 -16.95 15.15
N LEU A 58 3.62 -17.22 14.53
CA LEU A 58 3.41 -17.02 13.11
C LEU A 58 3.07 -15.57 12.84
N LEU A 59 3.71 -15.00 11.81
CA LEU A 59 3.37 -13.73 11.21
C LEU A 59 3.19 -13.94 9.70
N GLY A 60 2.17 -13.35 9.08
CA GLY A 60 1.96 -13.44 7.64
C GLY A 60 1.24 -12.21 7.08
N TRP A 61 1.33 -12.06 5.76
CA TRP A 61 0.59 -11.01 5.04
C TRP A 61 -0.92 -11.20 5.20
N ASP A 62 -1.70 -10.15 4.99
CA ASP A 62 -3.14 -10.14 5.29
C ASP A 62 -3.99 -11.14 4.49
N GLU A 63 -3.43 -11.79 3.45
CA GLU A 63 -4.08 -12.92 2.77
C GLU A 63 -4.23 -14.16 3.65
N ILE A 64 -3.50 -14.27 4.77
CA ILE A 64 -3.70 -15.36 5.73
C ILE A 64 -5.07 -15.32 6.43
N LEU A 65 -5.79 -14.20 6.31
CA LEU A 65 -7.20 -14.07 6.73
C LEU A 65 -8.15 -14.94 5.89
N GLN A 66 -7.77 -15.26 4.64
CA GLN A 66 -8.63 -15.99 3.72
C GLN A 66 -8.81 -17.44 4.15
N GLY A 67 -10.06 -17.90 4.21
CA GLY A 67 -10.41 -19.27 4.60
C GLY A 67 -10.32 -19.55 6.10
N GLY A 68 -10.05 -18.53 6.92
CA GLY A 68 -9.95 -18.60 8.39
C GLY A 68 -8.53 -18.37 8.89
N LEU A 69 -8.40 -17.45 9.84
CA LEU A 69 -7.11 -17.10 10.44
C LEU A 69 -6.69 -18.16 11.47
N ALA A 70 -5.40 -18.53 11.48
CA ALA A 70 -4.84 -19.42 12.48
C ALA A 70 -4.88 -18.77 13.88
N PRO A 71 -5.17 -19.53 14.97
CA PRO A 71 -5.59 -18.97 16.26
C PRO A 71 -4.63 -17.99 16.94
N ASN A 72 -3.32 -18.13 16.71
CA ASN A 72 -2.30 -17.27 17.34
C ASN A 72 -1.51 -16.45 16.31
N ALA A 73 -1.98 -16.38 15.07
CA ALA A 73 -1.29 -15.67 13.99
C ALA A 73 -1.37 -14.17 14.20
N THR A 74 -0.26 -13.49 13.87
CA THR A 74 -0.19 -12.04 13.72
C THR A 74 -0.32 -11.69 12.24
N VAL A 75 -1.10 -10.66 11.92
CA VAL A 75 -1.37 -10.23 10.54
C VAL A 75 -0.55 -9.00 10.19
N MET A 76 0.16 -9.05 9.06
CA MET A 76 0.81 -7.87 8.48
C MET A 76 -0.04 -7.34 7.31
N SER A 77 -0.66 -6.17 7.50
CA SER A 77 -1.63 -5.59 6.58
C SER A 77 -0.94 -4.68 5.55
N TRP A 78 -0.84 -5.14 4.30
CA TRP A 78 -0.12 -4.43 3.24
C TRP A 78 -1.02 -3.89 2.11
N ARG A 79 -2.10 -4.59 1.77
CA ARG A 79 -3.03 -4.21 0.70
C ARG A 79 -3.87 -2.97 1.03
N GLY A 80 -3.93 -2.63 2.29
CA GLY A 80 -4.66 -1.53 2.88
C GLY A 80 -4.65 -1.65 4.39
N GLU A 81 -5.57 -0.99 5.06
CA GLU A 81 -5.71 -1.03 6.52
C GLU A 81 -6.75 -2.08 6.96
N GLU A 82 -7.61 -2.51 6.04
CA GLU A 82 -8.78 -3.35 6.29
C GLU A 82 -8.39 -4.72 6.85
N GLY A 83 -7.30 -5.31 6.36
CA GLY A 83 -6.79 -6.59 6.84
C GLY A 83 -6.35 -6.53 8.30
N GLY A 84 -5.60 -5.48 8.68
CA GLY A 84 -5.20 -5.23 10.05
C GLY A 84 -6.39 -4.95 10.97
N ILE A 85 -7.34 -4.12 10.52
CA ILE A 85 -8.58 -3.82 11.25
C ILE A 85 -9.40 -5.10 11.48
N ALA A 86 -9.52 -5.96 10.47
CA ALA A 86 -10.22 -7.23 10.59
C ALA A 86 -9.53 -8.17 11.60
N ALA A 87 -8.20 -8.24 11.56
CA ALA A 87 -7.41 -9.03 12.50
C ALA A 87 -7.64 -8.59 13.95
N VAL A 88 -7.47 -7.29 14.25
CA VAL A 88 -7.63 -6.79 15.63
C VAL A 88 -9.06 -6.90 16.13
N ARG A 89 -10.07 -6.73 15.27
CA ARG A 89 -11.48 -6.95 15.62
C ARG A 89 -11.79 -8.40 15.96
N SER A 90 -11.00 -9.34 15.44
CA SER A 90 -11.10 -10.77 15.79
C SER A 90 -10.17 -11.19 16.95
N GLY A 91 -9.51 -10.23 17.61
CA GLY A 91 -8.64 -10.45 18.77
C GLY A 91 -7.20 -10.83 18.44
N HIS A 92 -6.77 -10.65 17.18
CA HIS A 92 -5.42 -10.92 16.74
C HIS A 92 -4.57 -9.65 16.67
N GLN A 93 -3.27 -9.81 16.84
CA GLN A 93 -2.32 -8.71 16.67
C GLN A 93 -2.13 -8.36 15.20
N ALA A 94 -1.89 -7.08 14.91
CA ALA A 94 -1.60 -6.61 13.57
C ALA A 94 -0.38 -5.70 13.52
N ILE A 95 0.37 -5.77 12.42
CA ILE A 95 1.40 -4.81 12.03
C ILE A 95 0.90 -4.12 10.77
N MET A 96 0.89 -2.78 10.80
CA MET A 96 0.37 -1.98 9.71
C MET A 96 1.48 -1.59 8.74
N THR A 97 1.34 -1.99 7.49
CA THR A 97 2.30 -1.68 6.43
C THR A 97 1.63 -1.40 5.08
N PRO A 98 0.51 -0.62 5.06
CA PRO A 98 -0.23 -0.40 3.82
C PRO A 98 0.63 0.29 2.76
N GLY A 99 0.61 -0.24 1.53
CA GLY A 99 1.43 0.25 0.42
C GLY A 99 1.27 1.75 0.16
N LYS A 100 0.10 2.29 0.43
CA LYS A 100 -0.23 3.71 0.31
C LYS A 100 0.65 4.64 1.20
N TYR A 101 1.26 4.11 2.27
CA TYR A 101 2.03 4.90 3.24
C TYR A 101 3.40 4.31 3.57
N CYS A 102 3.60 3.01 3.36
CA CYS A 102 4.73 2.28 3.93
C CYS A 102 5.65 1.65 2.88
N TYR A 103 5.33 1.72 1.57
CA TYR A 103 6.14 1.10 0.52
C TYR A 103 7.18 2.09 -0.01
N LEU A 104 8.38 2.01 0.56
CA LEU A 104 9.49 2.94 0.29
C LEU A 104 10.21 2.65 -1.04
N ASP A 105 9.76 1.68 -1.81
CA ASP A 105 10.15 1.37 -3.18
C ASP A 105 9.40 2.19 -4.24
N SER A 106 8.39 2.98 -3.84
CA SER A 106 7.70 3.95 -4.70
C SER A 106 8.52 5.22 -4.93
N TYR A 107 8.26 5.94 -6.03
CA TYR A 107 8.86 7.26 -6.28
C TYR A 107 8.60 8.24 -5.13
N GLN A 108 9.63 8.97 -4.72
CA GLN A 108 9.52 10.01 -3.67
C GLN A 108 9.03 11.34 -4.22
N ASP A 109 9.29 11.60 -5.50
CA ASP A 109 8.98 12.83 -6.18
C ASP A 109 8.59 12.55 -7.64
N ALA A 110 8.50 13.58 -8.49
CA ALA A 110 8.17 13.50 -9.90
C ALA A 110 9.04 12.43 -10.61
N PRO A 111 8.47 11.37 -11.22
CA PRO A 111 9.24 10.22 -11.72
C PRO A 111 10.34 10.56 -12.71
N TYR A 112 10.15 11.62 -13.51
CA TYR A 112 11.15 12.05 -14.50
C TYR A 112 12.44 12.63 -13.90
N SER A 113 12.42 12.99 -12.61
CA SER A 113 13.56 13.53 -11.86
C SER A 113 14.22 12.52 -10.93
N GLN A 114 13.67 11.30 -10.87
CA GLN A 114 14.06 10.28 -9.88
C GLN A 114 14.81 9.12 -10.52
N PRO A 115 15.66 8.40 -9.75
CA PRO A 115 16.12 7.07 -10.15
C PRO A 115 14.93 6.14 -10.41
N GLU A 116 15.14 5.09 -11.21
CA GLU A 116 14.09 4.11 -11.50
C GLU A 116 13.53 3.50 -10.21
N ALA A 117 12.20 3.34 -10.16
CA ALA A 117 11.47 2.71 -9.07
C ALA A 117 10.37 1.81 -9.64
N ILE A 118 9.76 0.96 -8.80
CA ILE A 118 8.69 0.05 -9.24
C ILE A 118 7.45 0.80 -9.78
N GLY A 119 7.31 2.06 -9.42
CA GLY A 119 6.15 2.90 -9.72
C GLY A 119 5.59 3.56 -8.46
N GLY A 120 4.32 3.95 -8.49
CA GLY A 120 3.70 4.63 -7.37
C GLY A 120 4.25 6.05 -7.14
N TYR A 121 3.66 6.76 -6.19
CA TYR A 121 4.13 8.07 -5.73
C TYR A 121 3.87 8.18 -4.24
N LEU A 122 4.93 8.23 -3.45
CA LEU A 122 4.88 8.26 -2.00
C LEU A 122 5.86 9.32 -1.47
N PRO A 123 5.47 10.60 -1.45
CA PRO A 123 6.30 11.68 -0.91
C PRO A 123 6.39 11.61 0.62
N LEU A 124 7.39 12.29 1.16
CA LEU A 124 7.68 12.34 2.60
C LEU A 124 6.46 12.76 3.44
N GLU A 125 5.73 13.80 3.01
CA GLU A 125 4.54 14.28 3.70
C GLU A 125 3.45 13.20 3.80
N LYS A 126 3.30 12.40 2.75
CA LYS A 126 2.32 11.30 2.72
C LYS A 126 2.66 10.21 3.73
N VAL A 127 3.93 9.82 3.84
CA VAL A 127 4.38 8.88 4.88
C VAL A 127 4.11 9.45 6.27
N TYR A 128 4.46 10.72 6.50
CA TYR A 128 4.28 11.39 7.79
C TYR A 128 2.80 11.56 8.18
N SER A 129 1.91 11.70 7.20
CA SER A 129 0.46 11.83 7.45
C SER A 129 -0.19 10.55 7.99
N TYR A 130 0.50 9.42 7.91
CA TYR A 130 -0.07 8.13 8.29
C TYR A 130 -0.40 8.06 9.79
N ASN A 131 -1.51 7.40 10.13
CA ASN A 131 -1.86 6.97 11.48
C ASN A 131 -2.11 5.46 11.45
N PRO A 132 -1.24 4.62 12.06
CA PRO A 132 -1.38 3.17 12.05
C PRO A 132 -2.61 2.66 12.82
N VAL A 133 -3.12 3.45 13.74
CA VAL A 133 -4.30 3.10 14.56
C VAL A 133 -5.51 3.80 13.97
N SER A 134 -6.43 3.02 13.38
CA SER A 134 -7.66 3.55 12.80
C SER A 134 -8.60 4.08 13.89
N ASP A 135 -9.22 5.23 13.64
CA ASP A 135 -10.25 5.82 14.53
C ASP A 135 -11.52 4.94 14.65
N SER A 136 -11.63 3.91 13.82
CA SER A 136 -12.73 2.93 13.87
C SER A 136 -12.55 1.81 14.90
N LEU A 137 -11.39 1.76 15.57
CA LEU A 137 -11.05 0.76 16.59
C LEU A 137 -11.41 1.26 17.98
N THR A 138 -11.82 0.32 18.86
CA THR A 138 -11.92 0.62 20.31
C THR A 138 -10.52 0.72 20.93
N VAL A 139 -10.43 1.22 22.16
CA VAL A 139 -9.16 1.33 22.89
C VAL A 139 -8.48 -0.04 23.03
N GLU A 140 -9.26 -1.06 23.38
CA GLU A 140 -8.76 -2.44 23.56
C GLU A 140 -8.29 -3.04 22.22
N GLN A 141 -8.97 -2.73 21.12
CA GLN A 141 -8.56 -3.15 19.78
C GLN A 141 -7.29 -2.43 19.32
N ALA A 142 -7.16 -1.15 19.65
CA ALA A 142 -5.99 -0.35 19.33
C ALA A 142 -4.70 -0.93 19.96
N GLU A 143 -4.79 -1.51 21.16
CA GLU A 143 -3.66 -2.18 21.83
C GLU A 143 -3.13 -3.41 21.08
N LEU A 144 -3.93 -4.00 20.18
CA LEU A 144 -3.53 -5.11 19.32
C LEU A 144 -2.77 -4.66 18.07
N VAL A 145 -2.73 -3.35 17.78
CA VAL A 145 -1.90 -2.79 16.71
C VAL A 145 -0.47 -2.63 17.24
N TYR A 146 0.44 -3.52 16.83
CA TYR A 146 1.83 -3.52 17.30
C TYR A 146 2.67 -2.35 16.76
N GLY A 147 2.20 -1.69 15.70
CA GLY A 147 2.85 -0.57 15.08
C GLY A 147 2.84 -0.63 13.56
N ALA A 148 3.82 0.03 12.94
CA ALA A 148 3.97 0.12 11.50
C ALA A 148 5.35 -0.37 11.05
N GLN A 149 5.43 -0.82 9.77
CA GLN A 149 6.67 -1.21 9.12
C GLN A 149 6.78 -0.55 7.75
N GLY A 150 7.97 -0.06 7.42
CA GLY A 150 8.32 0.35 6.06
C GLY A 150 8.84 -0.84 5.26
N ASN A 151 8.32 -1.05 4.06
CA ASN A 151 8.78 -2.06 3.12
C ASN A 151 9.61 -1.43 2.01
N LEU A 152 10.68 -2.10 1.64
CA LEU A 152 11.54 -1.71 0.53
C LEU A 152 11.82 -2.95 -0.32
N TRP A 153 11.04 -3.14 -1.38
CA TRP A 153 11.23 -4.23 -2.33
C TRP A 153 12.30 -3.84 -3.35
N ALA A 154 13.19 -4.77 -3.68
CA ALA A 154 14.45 -4.45 -4.33
C ALA A 154 14.48 -4.74 -5.84
N GLU A 155 13.33 -4.96 -6.49
CA GLU A 155 13.26 -5.28 -7.92
C GLU A 155 13.93 -4.23 -8.80
N TYR A 156 13.85 -2.95 -8.37
CA TYR A 156 14.41 -1.80 -9.08
C TYR A 156 15.51 -1.08 -8.28
N ILE A 157 16.08 -1.73 -7.24
CA ILE A 157 17.08 -1.12 -6.35
C ILE A 157 18.38 -1.92 -6.45
N PRO A 158 19.26 -1.62 -7.42
CA PRO A 158 20.42 -2.44 -7.72
C PRO A 158 21.63 -2.21 -6.80
N THR A 159 21.67 -1.10 -6.04
CA THR A 159 22.85 -0.74 -5.23
C THR A 159 22.48 -0.26 -3.83
N PRO A 160 23.43 -0.34 -2.86
CA PRO A 160 23.22 0.21 -1.52
C PRO A 160 22.93 1.73 -1.53
N GLU A 161 23.56 2.50 -2.40
CA GLU A 161 23.36 3.94 -2.54
C GLU A 161 21.93 4.24 -3.00
N HIS A 162 21.40 3.44 -3.94
CA HIS A 162 20.00 3.56 -4.35
C HIS A 162 19.06 3.17 -3.22
N MET A 163 19.38 2.15 -2.43
CA MET A 163 18.62 1.77 -1.25
C MET A 163 18.56 2.94 -0.23
N GLU A 164 19.68 3.56 0.08
CA GLU A 164 19.76 4.72 0.97
C GLU A 164 18.91 5.88 0.45
N TYR A 165 19.01 6.16 -0.86
CA TYR A 165 18.20 7.17 -1.53
C TYR A 165 16.69 6.90 -1.35
N MET A 166 16.25 5.66 -1.55
CA MET A 166 14.83 5.29 -1.45
C MET A 166 14.30 5.31 -0.01
N ILE A 167 15.15 5.02 0.98
CA ILE A 167 14.76 5.00 2.39
C ILE A 167 14.70 6.41 2.99
N TYR A 168 15.76 7.21 2.76
CA TYR A 168 15.89 8.52 3.41
C TYR A 168 15.33 9.67 2.56
N PRO A 169 14.52 10.58 3.18
CA PRO A 169 14.21 10.70 4.61
C PRO A 169 12.93 9.96 5.05
N ARG A 170 12.22 9.23 4.18
CA ARG A 170 10.89 8.67 4.47
C ARG A 170 10.86 7.74 5.68
N ILE A 171 11.93 6.99 5.94
CA ILE A 171 12.00 6.13 7.14
C ILE A 171 12.00 6.94 8.44
N LEU A 172 12.51 8.19 8.42
CA LEU A 172 12.47 9.07 9.57
C LEU A 172 11.03 9.51 9.88
N ALA A 173 10.23 9.73 8.83
CA ALA A 173 8.80 10.02 8.98
C ALA A 173 8.05 8.84 9.59
N LEU A 174 8.31 7.62 9.10
CA LEU A 174 7.67 6.42 9.63
C LEU A 174 8.12 6.14 11.08
N ALA A 175 9.37 6.42 11.41
CA ALA A 175 9.87 6.29 12.79
C ALA A 175 9.10 7.23 13.74
N GLU A 176 8.86 8.49 13.33
CA GLU A 176 8.08 9.42 14.16
C GLU A 176 6.60 9.03 14.21
N VAL A 177 6.03 8.56 13.13
CA VAL A 177 4.67 8.00 13.08
C VAL A 177 4.50 6.84 14.07
N ALA A 178 5.48 5.95 14.17
CA ALA A 178 5.44 4.82 15.09
C ALA A 178 5.73 5.21 16.56
N TRP A 179 6.41 6.32 16.80
CA TRP A 179 6.85 6.75 18.14
C TRP A 179 5.94 7.79 18.77
N SER A 180 5.34 8.67 17.99
CA SER A 180 4.62 9.85 18.47
C SER A 180 3.12 9.67 18.42
N ALA A 181 2.43 10.16 19.46
CA ALA A 181 0.98 10.26 19.46
C ALA A 181 0.53 11.20 18.31
N PRO A 182 -0.55 10.84 17.57
CA PRO A 182 -0.98 11.59 16.39
C PRO A 182 -1.20 13.09 16.62
N GLU A 183 -1.73 13.47 17.77
CA GLU A 183 -1.99 14.86 18.17
C GLU A 183 -0.74 15.70 18.43
N ARG A 184 0.42 15.06 18.56
CA ARG A 184 1.73 15.73 18.71
C ARG A 184 2.47 15.94 17.40
N LYS A 185 1.96 15.34 16.30
CA LYS A 185 2.61 15.46 15.01
C LYS A 185 2.38 16.85 14.41
N SER A 186 3.45 17.43 13.87
CA SER A 186 3.43 18.72 13.15
C SER A 186 4.27 18.61 11.90
N TRP A 187 3.63 18.64 10.74
CA TRP A 187 4.33 18.56 9.46
C TRP A 187 5.40 19.66 9.29
N PRO A 188 5.11 20.94 9.55
CA PRO A 188 6.12 21.98 9.38
C PRO A 188 7.35 21.78 10.30
N ASP A 189 7.14 21.34 11.53
CA ASP A 189 8.24 21.05 12.46
C ASP A 189 9.04 19.83 12.00
N PHE A 190 8.36 18.72 11.67
CA PHE A 190 9.01 17.52 11.18
C PHE A 190 9.79 17.80 9.88
N HIS A 191 9.21 18.51 8.91
CA HIS A 191 9.87 18.83 7.65
C HIS A 191 11.19 19.62 7.87
N ASN A 192 11.18 20.60 8.76
CA ASN A 192 12.40 21.35 9.12
C ASN A 192 13.48 20.44 9.76
N ARG A 193 13.07 19.51 10.63
CA ARG A 193 14.00 18.52 11.20
C ARG A 193 14.49 17.52 10.16
N ALA A 194 13.64 17.11 9.22
CA ALA A 194 14.00 16.21 8.13
C ALA A 194 15.03 16.84 7.18
N LEU A 195 14.88 18.13 6.84
CA LEU A 195 15.88 18.88 6.06
C LEU A 195 17.26 18.84 6.73
N LYS A 196 17.32 19.12 8.04
CA LYS A 196 18.57 19.04 8.80
C LYS A 196 19.12 17.62 8.85
N ALA A 197 18.26 16.62 9.07
CA ALA A 197 18.68 15.22 9.11
C ALA A 197 19.26 14.76 7.77
N VAL A 198 18.69 15.21 6.64
CA VAL A 198 19.24 14.94 5.29
C VAL A 198 20.65 15.53 5.17
N ASP A 199 20.87 16.79 5.59
CA ASP A 199 22.21 17.41 5.57
C ASP A 199 23.21 16.63 6.43
N ASP A 200 22.82 16.21 7.64
CA ASP A 200 23.65 15.46 8.56
C ASP A 200 24.00 14.05 8.01
N LEU A 201 23.05 13.41 7.33
CA LEU A 201 23.26 12.11 6.67
C LEU A 201 24.21 12.23 5.47
N GLN A 202 23.99 13.24 4.62
CA GLN A 202 24.88 13.50 3.47
C GLN A 202 26.31 13.83 3.91
N ALA A 203 26.47 14.61 4.98
CA ALA A 203 27.77 14.91 5.56
C ALA A 203 28.49 13.65 6.07
N LYS A 204 27.78 12.59 6.41
CA LYS A 204 28.29 11.27 6.80
C LYS A 204 28.51 10.33 5.61
N GLY A 205 28.21 10.77 4.40
CA GLY A 205 28.41 9.98 3.17
C GLY A 205 27.20 9.12 2.75
N TYR A 206 26.03 9.28 3.36
CA TYR A 206 24.81 8.59 2.92
C TYR A 206 24.19 9.27 1.69
N HIS A 207 23.63 8.46 0.80
CA HIS A 207 22.95 8.92 -0.40
C HIS A 207 21.45 9.11 -0.11
N THR A 208 21.04 10.33 0.16
CA THR A 208 19.64 10.63 0.51
C THR A 208 18.92 11.29 -0.66
N PHE A 209 17.58 11.24 -0.66
CA PHE A 209 16.77 12.10 -1.51
C PHE A 209 17.06 13.59 -1.21
N ASP A 210 17.13 14.41 -2.25
CA ASP A 210 17.34 15.86 -2.14
C ASP A 210 16.04 16.59 -1.78
N LEU A 211 15.71 16.54 -0.49
CA LEU A 211 14.47 17.13 0.03
C LEU A 211 14.36 18.66 -0.19
N LYS A 212 15.50 19.35 -0.31
CA LYS A 212 15.50 20.81 -0.54
C LYS A 212 15.00 21.20 -1.92
N ASN A 213 15.17 20.33 -2.89
CA ASN A 213 14.78 20.53 -4.28
C ASN A 213 13.60 19.65 -4.69
N GLU A 214 12.77 19.23 -3.73
CA GLU A 214 11.55 18.47 -4.00
C GLU A 214 10.62 19.26 -4.96
N ILE A 215 10.16 18.61 -6.02
CA ILE A 215 9.21 19.16 -6.99
C ILE A 215 7.80 19.14 -6.40
N GLY A 216 7.48 18.06 -5.69
CA GLY A 216 6.18 17.85 -5.07
C GLY A 216 5.08 17.46 -6.04
N SER A 217 3.84 17.49 -5.55
CA SER A 217 2.65 17.16 -6.33
C SER A 217 2.40 18.16 -7.47
N ARG A 218 1.81 17.68 -8.56
CA ARG A 218 1.43 18.54 -9.69
C ARG A 218 0.33 19.51 -9.27
N PRO A 219 0.44 20.80 -9.63
CA PRO A 219 -0.60 21.78 -9.29
C PRO A 219 -2.00 21.39 -9.78
N GLU A 220 -2.08 20.73 -10.94
CA GLU A 220 -3.34 20.27 -11.57
C GLU A 220 -3.99 19.09 -10.84
N SER A 221 -3.24 18.37 -10.00
CA SER A 221 -3.81 17.32 -9.14
C SER A 221 -4.43 17.89 -7.86
N LEU A 222 -4.03 19.10 -7.47
CA LEU A 222 -4.49 19.78 -6.25
C LEU A 222 -5.65 20.73 -6.51
N LYS A 223 -5.75 21.28 -7.73
CA LYS A 223 -6.77 22.28 -8.11
C LYS A 223 -7.33 21.99 -9.48
N PRO A 224 -8.67 22.01 -9.64
CA PRO A 224 -9.28 21.87 -10.94
C PRO A 224 -8.79 22.95 -11.91
N ILE A 225 -8.50 22.55 -13.14
CA ILE A 225 -8.25 23.48 -14.26
C ILE A 225 -9.55 23.77 -14.99
N ASN A 226 -9.71 25.01 -15.42
CA ASN A 226 -10.89 25.40 -16.20
C ASN A 226 -10.63 25.16 -17.68
N HIS A 227 -11.52 24.40 -18.32
CA HIS A 227 -11.51 24.16 -19.77
C HIS A 227 -12.95 24.00 -20.30
N LEU A 228 -13.13 24.08 -21.62
CA LEU A 228 -14.47 24.09 -22.23
C LEU A 228 -15.32 22.86 -21.94
N ALA A 229 -14.68 21.72 -21.64
CA ALA A 229 -15.38 20.47 -21.36
C ALA A 229 -15.72 20.26 -19.88
N VAL A 230 -15.35 21.18 -18.96
CA VAL A 230 -15.64 21.02 -17.52
C VAL A 230 -17.15 20.88 -17.30
N GLY A 231 -17.54 19.82 -16.58
CA GLY A 231 -18.93 19.50 -16.25
C GLY A 231 -19.79 19.02 -17.42
N LYS A 232 -19.19 18.79 -18.61
CA LYS A 232 -19.91 18.27 -19.76
C LYS A 232 -20.14 16.77 -19.65
N LYS A 233 -21.24 16.31 -20.26
CA LYS A 233 -21.62 14.89 -20.25
C LYS A 233 -20.63 14.07 -21.09
N VAL A 234 -20.18 12.93 -20.53
CA VAL A 234 -19.35 11.96 -21.23
C VAL A 234 -20.17 10.71 -21.55
N ILE A 235 -20.06 10.24 -22.77
CA ILE A 235 -20.63 8.95 -23.23
C ILE A 235 -19.46 8.01 -23.49
N TYR A 236 -19.39 6.93 -22.74
CA TYR A 236 -18.35 5.92 -22.84
C TYR A 236 -18.78 4.78 -23.77
N ASN A 237 -18.39 4.82 -25.05
CA ASN A 237 -18.54 3.68 -25.97
C ASN A 237 -17.54 2.57 -25.60
N THR A 238 -16.36 2.94 -25.07
CA THR A 238 -15.43 2.02 -24.41
C THR A 238 -15.56 2.21 -22.90
N PRO A 239 -16.04 1.20 -22.15
CA PRO A 239 -16.13 1.32 -20.71
C PRO A 239 -14.74 1.35 -20.05
N TYR A 240 -14.59 2.18 -19.01
CA TYR A 240 -13.40 2.16 -18.16
C TYR A 240 -13.39 0.92 -17.25
N SER A 241 -12.19 0.58 -16.75
CA SER A 241 -12.01 -0.54 -15.81
C SER A 241 -12.63 -0.25 -14.45
N PRO A 242 -13.39 -1.21 -13.88
CA PRO A 242 -13.88 -1.06 -12.51
C PRO A 242 -12.76 -1.02 -11.45
N HIS A 243 -11.54 -1.44 -11.79
CA HIS A 243 -10.37 -1.33 -10.90
C HIS A 243 -9.75 0.08 -10.90
N TYR A 244 -10.00 0.87 -11.94
CA TYR A 244 -9.48 2.24 -12.07
C TYR A 244 -10.60 3.19 -12.52
N PRO A 245 -11.64 3.38 -11.71
CA PRO A 245 -12.81 4.16 -12.10
C PRO A 245 -12.57 5.68 -12.00
N ALA A 246 -11.57 6.10 -11.24
CA ALA A 246 -11.39 7.49 -10.79
C ALA A 246 -12.71 8.03 -10.20
N GLN A 247 -13.21 9.19 -10.71
CA GLN A 247 -14.50 9.76 -10.31
C GLN A 247 -15.67 9.24 -11.17
N GLY A 248 -15.51 8.09 -11.82
CA GLY A 248 -16.53 7.48 -12.67
C GLY A 248 -16.82 8.30 -13.92
N ASN A 249 -18.09 8.48 -14.24
CA ASN A 249 -18.51 9.11 -15.50
C ASN A 249 -18.15 10.60 -15.64
N THR A 250 -17.71 11.26 -14.59
CA THR A 250 -17.32 12.68 -14.60
C THR A 250 -15.82 12.89 -14.78
N THR A 251 -15.00 11.86 -14.65
CA THR A 251 -13.53 11.95 -14.63
C THR A 251 -12.94 12.75 -15.79
N LEU A 252 -13.39 12.50 -17.02
CA LEU A 252 -12.81 13.17 -18.20
C LEU A 252 -13.22 14.64 -18.33
N THR A 253 -14.13 15.11 -17.48
CA THR A 253 -14.66 16.48 -17.52
C THR A 253 -14.73 17.15 -16.16
N ASP A 254 -14.08 16.60 -15.12
CA ASP A 254 -14.04 17.20 -13.77
C ASP A 254 -12.99 18.32 -13.63
N GLY A 255 -12.09 18.44 -14.61
CA GLY A 255 -11.02 19.44 -14.60
C GLY A 255 -9.81 19.02 -13.76
N ILE A 256 -9.82 17.85 -13.13
CA ILE A 256 -8.70 17.32 -12.37
C ILE A 256 -7.77 16.52 -13.30
N ARG A 257 -6.49 16.78 -13.21
CA ARG A 257 -5.44 15.92 -13.76
C ARG A 257 -4.84 15.14 -12.60
N GLY A 258 -4.65 13.85 -12.76
CA GLY A 258 -3.98 13.05 -11.76
C GLY A 258 -2.56 13.52 -11.45
N ASP A 259 -2.03 13.16 -10.31
CA ASP A 259 -0.66 13.42 -9.92
C ASP A 259 0.32 12.58 -10.76
N TRP A 260 1.53 12.33 -10.29
CA TRP A 260 2.59 11.69 -11.08
C TRP A 260 2.29 10.25 -11.49
N THR A 261 1.45 9.54 -10.74
CA THR A 261 1.11 8.14 -11.01
C THR A 261 -0.39 7.88 -10.82
N TYR A 262 -0.87 6.75 -11.35
CA TYR A 262 -2.29 6.38 -11.29
C TYR A 262 -2.80 6.01 -9.89
N GLY A 263 -1.92 5.89 -8.90
CA GLY A 263 -2.27 5.52 -7.52
C GLY A 263 -3.01 6.59 -6.72
N ASP A 264 -3.13 7.82 -7.23
CA ASP A 264 -3.83 8.93 -6.55
C ASP A 264 -5.36 8.88 -6.67
N GLY A 265 -5.91 7.92 -7.45
CA GLY A 265 -7.35 7.78 -7.66
C GLY A 265 -7.97 8.79 -8.62
N SER A 266 -7.17 9.61 -9.33
CA SER A 266 -7.64 10.58 -10.34
C SER A 266 -7.46 10.09 -11.78
N TRP A 267 -6.82 8.94 -11.96
CA TRP A 267 -6.58 8.34 -13.28
C TRP A 267 -7.61 7.28 -13.61
N GLN A 268 -8.29 7.44 -14.74
CA GLN A 268 -9.23 6.47 -15.25
C GLN A 268 -8.54 5.48 -16.18
N GLY A 269 -8.66 4.17 -15.90
CA GLY A 269 -7.98 3.12 -16.65
C GLY A 269 -8.88 2.39 -17.64
N PHE A 270 -8.31 2.01 -18.80
CA PHE A 270 -8.98 1.27 -19.90
C PHE A 270 -8.18 0.00 -20.21
N ILE A 271 -8.26 -0.99 -19.32
CA ILE A 271 -7.49 -2.23 -19.40
C ILE A 271 -8.02 -3.12 -20.53
N ASP A 272 -7.12 -3.80 -21.24
CA ASP A 272 -7.41 -4.76 -22.32
C ASP A 272 -8.25 -4.19 -23.48
N LYS A 273 -8.24 -2.85 -23.65
CA LYS A 273 -8.96 -2.20 -24.75
C LYS A 273 -8.00 -1.84 -25.88
N LYS A 274 -8.34 -2.28 -27.09
CA LYS A 274 -7.57 -1.95 -28.30
C LYS A 274 -7.74 -0.48 -28.71
N ARG A 275 -8.84 0.15 -28.29
CA ARG A 275 -9.20 1.51 -28.68
C ARG A 275 -10.01 2.18 -27.56
N LEU A 276 -9.71 3.43 -27.29
CA LEU A 276 -10.54 4.32 -26.50
C LEU A 276 -11.53 5.04 -27.40
N ASP A 277 -12.82 4.92 -27.10
CA ASP A 277 -13.91 5.58 -27.82
C ASP A 277 -14.86 6.22 -26.80
N VAL A 278 -14.79 7.55 -26.69
CA VAL A 278 -15.63 8.36 -25.81
C VAL A 278 -16.13 9.60 -26.55
N ILE A 279 -17.32 10.06 -26.22
CA ILE A 279 -17.91 11.28 -26.75
C ILE A 279 -18.12 12.24 -25.59
N ILE A 280 -17.63 13.47 -25.73
CA ILE A 280 -17.91 14.57 -24.80
C ILE A 280 -18.95 15.47 -25.47
N ASP A 281 -20.14 15.52 -24.88
CA ASP A 281 -21.26 16.32 -25.39
C ASP A 281 -21.07 17.77 -24.95
N MET A 282 -20.62 18.62 -25.83
CA MET A 282 -20.41 20.05 -25.58
C MET A 282 -21.72 20.86 -25.48
N GLY A 283 -22.86 20.27 -25.86
CA GLY A 283 -24.17 20.92 -25.90
C GLY A 283 -24.41 21.71 -27.19
N ALA A 284 -24.08 22.97 -27.22
CA ALA A 284 -24.21 23.81 -28.42
C ALA A 284 -22.89 23.89 -29.20
N LYS A 285 -22.98 24.24 -30.50
CA LYS A 285 -21.78 24.58 -31.26
C LYS A 285 -21.13 25.83 -30.65
N THR A 286 -19.90 25.71 -30.23
CA THR A 286 -19.07 26.80 -29.74
C THR A 286 -18.28 27.42 -30.86
#